data_aac85a54165000929e0434f1718b10e9
#
_entry.id   aac85a54165000929e0434f1718b10e9
#
_cell.length_a   1.000
_cell.length_b   1.000
_cell.length_c   1.000
_cell.angle_alpha   90.00
_cell.angle_beta   90.00
_cell.angle_gamma   90.00
#
_symmetry.space_group_name_H-M   'P 1'
#
loop_
_entity.id
_entity.type
_entity.pdbx_description
1 polymer ?
#
loop_
_entity_poly.entity_id
_entity_poly.type
_entity_poly.pdbx_seq_one_letter_code
_entity_poly.pdbx_strand_id
1 'polypeptide(L)'
;MARPLLPLNALRAFEAAARHLNFSRAADELSVTPGAVSQQIRLLEDIVGGPLFVREARGLQLTDLGRSSVPLLREGFERLMDASALLREPPRRKQVSISVAPGFASKWLMPR
;
A
#
# COMPACT_ATOMS: atom_id res chain seq x y z
N MET A 1 -17.04 13.75 -11.77
CA MET A 1 -16.98 13.72 -10.30
C MET A 1 -15.97 12.69 -9.81
N ALA A 2 -15.12 13.09 -8.92
CA ALA A 2 -14.10 12.18 -8.40
C ALA A 2 -14.73 11.20 -7.41
N ARG A 3 -14.26 9.96 -7.45
CA ARG A 3 -14.67 8.99 -6.45
C ARG A 3 -13.92 9.27 -5.16
N PRO A 4 -14.59 9.19 -4.01
CA PRO A 4 -13.91 9.45 -2.75
C PRO A 4 -12.87 8.35 -2.46
N LEU A 5 -11.74 8.78 -1.97
CA LEU A 5 -10.71 7.85 -1.54
C LEU A 5 -11.01 7.42 -0.10
N LEU A 6 -10.90 6.15 0.18
CA LEU A 6 -11.02 5.65 1.54
C LEU A 6 -9.82 6.14 2.36
N PRO A 7 -9.92 6.14 3.71
CA PRO A 7 -8.82 6.67 4.52
C PRO A 7 -7.51 5.95 4.20
N LEU A 8 -6.48 6.73 3.90
CA LEU A 8 -5.23 6.17 3.41
C LEU A 8 -4.53 5.30 4.45
N ASN A 9 -4.56 5.71 5.71
CA ASN A 9 -3.95 4.92 6.77
C ASN A 9 -4.66 3.58 6.95
N ALA A 10 -5.98 3.56 6.77
CA ALA A 10 -6.73 2.30 6.85
C ALA A 10 -6.40 1.40 5.68
N LEU A 11 -6.28 1.96 4.48
CA LEU A 11 -5.87 1.18 3.31
C LEU A 11 -4.46 0.64 3.49
N ARG A 12 -3.57 1.41 4.08
CA ARG A 12 -2.20 0.99 4.32
C ARG A 12 -2.15 -0.16 5.31
N ALA A 13 -2.91 -0.05 6.40
CA ALA A 13 -2.98 -1.12 7.39
C ALA A 13 -3.53 -2.39 6.76
N PHE A 14 -4.55 -2.26 5.94
CA PHE A 14 -5.17 -3.38 5.26
C PHE A 14 -4.18 -4.07 4.31
N GLU A 15 -3.46 -3.30 3.51
CA GLU A 15 -2.50 -3.87 2.57
C GLU A 15 -1.40 -4.65 3.30
N ALA A 16 -0.85 -4.08 4.37
CA ALA A 16 0.19 -4.76 5.13
C ALA A 16 -0.35 -6.01 5.81
N ALA A 17 -1.54 -5.92 6.40
CA ALA A 17 -2.15 -7.07 7.06
C ALA A 17 -2.46 -8.18 6.07
N ALA A 18 -2.85 -7.83 4.86
CA ALA A 18 -3.15 -8.82 3.83
C ALA A 18 -1.88 -9.53 3.35
N ARG A 19 -0.78 -8.79 3.22
CA ARG A 19 0.48 -9.38 2.79
C ARG A 19 1.03 -10.36 3.82
N HIS A 20 0.96 -9.98 5.07
CA HIS A 20 1.49 -10.82 6.16
C HIS A 20 0.50 -11.89 6.63
N LEU A 21 -0.79 -11.66 6.43
CA LEU A 21 -1.86 -12.43 7.04
C LEU A 21 -1.64 -12.55 8.55
N ASN A 22 -1.19 -11.46 9.14
CA ASN A 22 -0.81 -11.40 10.55
C ASN A 22 -0.78 -9.95 10.97
N PHE A 23 -1.64 -9.58 11.92
CA PHE A 23 -1.74 -8.19 12.34
C PHE A 23 -0.50 -7.72 13.09
N SER A 24 0.12 -8.61 13.87
CA SER A 24 1.32 -8.23 14.59
C SER A 24 2.49 -7.93 13.66
N ARG A 25 2.65 -8.73 12.63
CA ARG A 25 3.73 -8.49 11.65
C ARG A 25 3.45 -7.23 10.85
N ALA A 26 2.20 -6.99 10.50
CA ALA A 26 1.84 -5.76 9.82
C ALA A 26 2.15 -4.55 10.69
N ALA A 27 1.85 -4.65 11.98
CA ALA A 27 2.13 -3.57 12.93
C ALA A 27 3.63 -3.30 13.02
N ASP A 28 4.44 -4.34 13.05
CA ASP A 28 5.90 -4.17 13.07
C ASP A 28 6.37 -3.43 11.85
N GLU A 29 5.88 -3.82 10.67
CA GLU A 29 6.27 -3.16 9.42
C GLU A 29 5.90 -1.68 9.45
N LEU A 30 4.73 -1.36 9.97
CA LEU A 30 4.22 0.01 9.96
C LEU A 30 4.65 0.83 11.18
N SER A 31 5.39 0.22 12.09
CA SER A 31 5.87 0.88 13.32
C SER A 31 4.71 1.38 14.17
N VAL A 32 3.70 0.56 14.32
CA VAL A 32 2.54 0.84 15.16
C VAL A 32 2.22 -0.39 16.00
N THR A 33 1.18 -0.31 16.84
CA THR A 33 0.77 -1.46 17.65
C THR A 33 -0.20 -2.34 16.87
N PRO A 34 -0.29 -3.63 17.24
CA PRO A 34 -1.30 -4.49 16.61
C PRO A 34 -2.72 -3.98 16.83
N GLY A 35 -2.99 -3.36 17.99
CA GLY A 35 -4.30 -2.76 18.23
C GLY A 35 -4.61 -1.64 17.26
N ALA A 36 -3.60 -0.85 16.90
CA ALA A 36 -3.78 0.22 15.94
C ALA A 36 -4.11 -0.33 14.56
N VAL A 37 -3.45 -1.41 14.15
CA VAL A 37 -3.75 -2.06 12.87
C VAL A 37 -5.19 -2.59 12.90
N SER A 38 -5.56 -3.28 13.96
CA SER A 38 -6.90 -3.83 14.10
C SER A 38 -7.97 -2.75 14.02
N GLN A 39 -7.70 -1.62 14.66
CA GLN A 39 -8.63 -0.49 14.66
C GLN A 39 -8.80 0.10 13.27
N GLN A 40 -7.72 0.25 12.53
CA GLN A 40 -7.79 0.78 11.17
C GLN A 40 -8.53 -0.17 10.24
N ILE A 41 -8.29 -1.47 10.38
CA ILE A 41 -8.99 -2.47 9.59
C ILE A 41 -10.50 -2.42 9.88
N ARG A 42 -10.86 -2.31 11.17
CA ARG A 42 -12.26 -2.25 11.55
C ARG A 42 -12.94 -1.00 10.99
N LEU A 43 -12.23 0.12 11.01
CA LEU A 43 -12.73 1.35 10.41
C LEU A 43 -13.04 1.14 8.93
N LEU A 44 -12.10 0.52 8.22
CA LEU A 44 -12.26 0.25 6.80
C LEU A 44 -13.46 -0.68 6.55
N GLU A 45 -13.57 -1.73 7.34
CA GLU A 45 -14.69 -2.67 7.20
C GLU A 45 -16.03 -1.98 7.43
N ASP A 46 -16.08 -1.07 8.40
CA ASP A 46 -17.32 -0.31 8.66
C ASP A 46 -17.68 0.55 7.46
N ILE A 47 -16.71 1.19 6.85
CA ILE A 47 -16.99 2.06 5.71
C ILE A 47 -17.45 1.27 4.50
N VAL A 48 -16.79 0.14 4.22
CA VAL A 48 -17.11 -0.64 3.02
C VAL A 48 -18.30 -1.57 3.24
N GLY A 49 -18.71 -1.78 4.49
CA GLY A 49 -19.92 -2.53 4.79
C GLY A 49 -19.75 -4.04 4.83
N GLY A 50 -18.55 -4.54 5.06
CA GLY A 50 -18.34 -5.98 5.16
C GLY A 50 -16.95 -6.32 5.64
N PRO A 51 -16.74 -7.57 6.07
CA PRO A 51 -15.44 -7.99 6.58
C PRO A 51 -14.43 -8.18 5.45
N LEU A 52 -13.19 -7.85 5.75
CA LEU A 52 -12.08 -8.04 4.83
C LEU A 52 -11.25 -9.26 5.21
N PHE A 53 -11.33 -9.67 6.47
CA PHE A 53 -10.62 -10.84 7.00
C PHE A 53 -11.57 -11.74 7.76
N VAL A 54 -11.25 -13.02 7.78
CA VAL A 54 -11.94 -14.01 8.63
C VAL A 54 -10.87 -14.85 9.30
N ARG A 55 -11.19 -15.36 10.50
CA ARG A 55 -10.29 -16.26 11.19
C ARG A 55 -10.79 -17.68 10.99
N GLU A 56 -9.90 -18.53 10.52
CA GLU A 56 -10.20 -19.93 10.27
C GLU A 56 -9.21 -20.80 11.03
N ALA A 57 -9.41 -22.11 10.97
CA ALA A 57 -8.52 -23.03 11.65
C ALA A 57 -7.07 -22.84 11.22
N ARG A 58 -6.85 -22.46 9.97
CA ARG A 58 -5.51 -22.26 9.43
C ARG A 58 -4.96 -20.86 9.72
N GLY A 59 -5.73 -20.04 10.37
CA GLY A 59 -5.32 -18.68 10.71
C GLY A 59 -6.11 -17.64 9.97
N LEU A 60 -5.55 -16.44 9.89
CA LEU A 60 -6.22 -15.31 9.28
C LEU A 60 -6.27 -15.46 7.76
N GLN A 61 -7.44 -15.25 7.18
CA GLN A 61 -7.64 -15.35 5.74
C GLN A 61 -8.38 -14.14 5.23
N LEU A 62 -8.22 -13.84 3.95
CA LEU A 62 -8.96 -12.77 3.30
C LEU A 62 -10.34 -13.27 2.90
N THR A 63 -11.34 -12.39 3.00
CA THR A 63 -12.65 -12.65 2.38
C THR A 63 -12.52 -12.41 0.88
N ASP A 64 -13.57 -12.78 0.12
CA ASP A 64 -13.58 -12.49 -1.31
C ASP A 64 -13.42 -11.00 -1.58
N LEU A 65 -14.10 -10.17 -0.79
CA LEU A 65 -13.98 -8.74 -0.93
C LEU A 65 -12.54 -8.28 -0.71
N GLY A 66 -11.90 -8.78 0.35
CA GLY A 66 -10.51 -8.43 0.62
C GLY A 66 -9.59 -8.92 -0.49
N ARG A 67 -9.80 -10.15 -0.94
CA ARG A 67 -8.91 -10.76 -1.92
C ARG A 67 -8.93 -10.03 -3.26
N SER A 68 -10.09 -9.56 -3.67
CA SER A 68 -10.22 -8.91 -4.97
C SER A 68 -9.57 -7.53 -4.99
N SER A 69 -9.48 -6.86 -3.84
CA SER A 69 -8.97 -5.49 -3.79
C SER A 69 -7.45 -5.42 -3.55
N VAL A 70 -6.86 -6.47 -2.99
CA VAL A 70 -5.45 -6.43 -2.57
C VAL A 70 -4.47 -6.19 -3.72
N PRO A 71 -4.61 -6.84 -4.89
CA PRO A 71 -3.63 -6.58 -5.95
C PRO A 71 -3.61 -5.12 -6.41
N LEU A 72 -4.77 -4.49 -6.51
CA LEU A 72 -4.84 -3.08 -6.89
C LEU A 72 -4.24 -2.19 -5.81
N LEU A 73 -4.50 -2.52 -4.56
CA LEU A 73 -4.00 -1.75 -3.45
C LEU A 73 -2.48 -1.85 -3.37
N ARG A 74 -1.95 -3.05 -3.57
CA ARG A 74 -0.51 -3.26 -3.56
C ARG A 74 0.17 -2.45 -4.66
N GLU A 75 -0.39 -2.49 -5.85
CA GLU A 75 0.14 -1.71 -6.96
C GLU A 75 0.12 -0.22 -6.65
N GLY A 76 -0.98 0.25 -6.06
CA GLY A 76 -1.09 1.66 -5.70
C GLY A 76 -0.04 2.10 -4.71
N PHE A 77 0.22 1.29 -3.69
CA PHE A 77 1.24 1.64 -2.70
C PHE A 77 2.65 1.54 -3.27
N GLU A 78 2.90 0.61 -4.18
CA GLU A 78 4.19 0.57 -4.86
C GLU A 78 4.45 1.85 -5.64
N ARG A 79 3.42 2.35 -6.32
CA ARG A 79 3.55 3.62 -7.04
C ARG A 79 3.78 4.78 -6.10
N LEU A 80 3.12 4.77 -4.94
CA LEU A 80 3.36 5.80 -3.94
C LEU A 80 4.79 5.75 -3.41
N MET A 81 5.33 4.56 -3.22
CA MET A 81 6.71 4.43 -2.80
C MET A 81 7.68 4.95 -3.85
N ASP A 82 7.39 4.67 -5.11
CA ASP A 82 8.20 5.19 -6.21
C ASP A 82 8.19 6.72 -6.22
N ALA A 83 7.01 7.29 -6.06
CA ALA A 83 6.88 8.75 -6.02
C ALA A 83 7.63 9.34 -4.83
N SER A 84 7.55 8.68 -3.68
CA SER A 84 8.25 9.14 -2.49
C SER A 84 9.75 9.11 -2.69
N ALA A 85 10.26 8.06 -3.31
CA ALA A 85 11.69 7.96 -3.58
C ALA A 85 12.15 9.08 -4.52
N LEU A 86 11.34 9.34 -5.55
CA LEU A 86 11.66 10.41 -6.49
C LEU A 86 11.69 11.77 -5.80
N LEU A 87 10.73 12.01 -4.92
CA LEU A 87 10.67 13.28 -4.21
C LEU A 87 11.83 13.49 -3.25
N ARG A 88 12.43 12.40 -2.78
CA ARG A 88 13.58 12.47 -1.88
C ARG A 88 14.92 12.59 -2.59
N GLU A 89 14.93 12.47 -3.92
CA GLU A 89 16.18 12.56 -4.65
C GLU A 89 16.75 13.97 -4.58
N PRO A 90 18.08 14.08 -4.50
CA PRO A 90 18.71 15.41 -4.55
C PRO A 90 18.46 16.07 -5.89
N PRO A 91 18.28 17.37 -5.93
CA PRO A 91 18.01 18.07 -7.19
C PRO A 91 19.06 17.84 -8.27
N ARG A 92 20.34 17.79 -7.90
CA ARG A 92 21.38 17.61 -8.92
C ARG A 92 21.28 16.26 -9.60
N ARG A 93 20.84 15.22 -8.86
CA ARG A 93 20.66 13.90 -9.45
C ARG A 93 19.56 13.93 -10.51
N LYS A 94 18.52 14.66 -10.22
CA LYS A 94 17.44 14.78 -11.19
C LYS A 94 17.90 15.43 -12.46
N GLN A 95 18.76 16.42 -12.37
CA GLN A 95 19.30 17.09 -13.54
C GLN A 95 20.12 16.15 -14.38
N VAL A 96 20.93 15.34 -13.74
CA VAL A 96 21.75 14.38 -14.47
C VAL A 96 20.86 13.36 -15.18
N SER A 97 19.84 12.92 -14.53
CA SER A 97 18.95 11.93 -15.13
C SER A 97 18.29 12.45 -16.39
N ILE A 98 17.99 13.71 -16.44
CA ILE A 98 17.31 14.28 -17.58
C ILE A 98 18.16 14.19 -18.83
N SER A 99 19.43 14.39 -18.69
CA SER A 99 20.28 14.43 -19.86
C SER A 99 20.32 13.10 -20.59
N VAL A 100 19.91 12.15 -19.94
CA VAL A 100 19.90 10.87 -20.57
C VAL A 100 18.67 10.61 -21.31
N ALA A 101 18.62 10.95 -21.55
CA ALA A 101 17.69 10.40 -21.88
C ALA A 101 17.45 9.24 -22.18
N PRO A 102 17.84 9.34 -21.90
CA PRO A 102 17.38 8.54 -22.01
C PRO A 102 16.77 7.81 -21.82
N GLY A 103 16.74 8.04 -21.83
CA GLY A 103 16.09 7.36 -21.72
C GLY A 103 15.42 7.10 -21.16
N PHE A 104 15.40 7.75 -20.93
CA PHE A 104 14.82 7.38 -20.69
C PHE A 104 14.39 6.89 -20.39
N ALA A 105 14.60 6.97 -20.34
CA ALA A 105 14.22 6.41 -20.24
C ALA A 105 13.94 5.76 -20.03
N SER A 106 14.14 6.01 -20.03
CA SER A 106 13.78 5.32 -19.98
C SER A 106 13.41 4.95 -19.47
N LYS A 107 13.60 5.27 -19.38
CA LYS A 107 13.13 5.10 -19.17
C LYS A 107 12.66 5.13 -18.62
N TRP A 108 12.87 5.92 -18.61
CA TRP A 108 12.33 6.08 -18.49
C TRP A 108 12.34 5.86 -18.07
N LEU A 109 12.81 6.21 -17.86
CA LEU A 109 12.81 5.87 -17.88
C LEU A 109 13.17 5.40 -17.35
N MET A 110 13.61 5.29 -17.08
CA MET A 110 13.86 4.74 -16.99
C MET A 110 14.32 4.29 -16.37
N PRO A 111 14.40 4.40 -16.11
CA PRO A 111 14.69 3.96 -15.77
C PRO A 111 14.88 3.62 -15.21
N ARG A 112 15.12 3.74 -15.02
CA ARG A 112 15.11 3.43 -14.93
C ARG A 112 15.29 3.01 -14.83
#